data_e3953b9be3f26d3393a92727139a52de
#
_entry.id   e3953b9be3f26d3393a92727139a52de
#
_cell.length_a   1.000
_cell.length_b   1.000
_cell.length_c   1.000
_cell.angle_alpha   90.00
_cell.angle_beta   90.00
_cell.angle_gamma   90.00
#
_symmetry.space_group_name_H-M   'P 1'
#
loop_
_entity.id
_entity.type
_entity.pdbx_description
1 polymer ?
#
loop_
_entity_poly.entity_id
_entity_poly.type
_entity_poly.pdbx_seq_one_letter_code
_entity_poly.pdbx_strand_id
1 'polypeptide(L)'
;MSDESRSTPTGGAGLGRRAVVLGGAGALGSVLLASRATFGQQAKRPTVVRAAGAGPVKSVHLAGTDGWVSMPAGSPPDLPFYPDSLAPPGFDTYVFGFRDVTSMTTAQEVAAVRGKAQISAPMLAFDEGDEVTITLSNLGLLMRPDLFDGHTLHWHGFVNAIPLFDGVPELSLAVPIGRDLSYYYRPHDAGTYMYHCHFEDVEHVQMGMTGMVFVRPAQNGTRVGSVPTGARLTYAYNDGDGSTRYDREFAFMLTELWSAAHYRDAHIQVSDWTDYAPSFWLLNGRGYPDTVAPNGDPRSTAGGRLQYQPISSLITCNVGETVLLRLSNLGYQNHALTLDNVDMQVVAKDASLLRGRDGSNNYLSTNTVDVGPGESRDVLVTPRVEGEFLLYDRSYAYLGNGGGPGWGGMMTVLRVGPAGTYGPQTEPNT
;
A
#
# COMPACT_ATOMS: atom_id res chain seq x y z
N MET A 1 54.80 49.34 -14.37
CA MET A 1 54.27 50.28 -15.38
C MET A 1 52.98 49.72 -15.87
N SER A 2 51.97 50.32 -15.33
CA SER A 2 50.72 50.86 -15.90
C SER A 2 49.78 49.77 -16.47
N ASP A 3 48.53 49.72 -16.28
CA ASP A 3 47.55 50.51 -15.49
C ASP A 3 46.17 49.92 -15.82
N GLU A 4 45.31 49.98 -14.89
CA GLU A 4 43.90 49.81 -14.77
C GLU A 4 43.02 49.70 -16.05
N SER A 5 41.97 48.83 -16.02
CA SER A 5 40.63 49.39 -15.88
C SER A 5 39.57 48.34 -15.51
N ARG A 6 38.84 48.66 -14.43
CA ARG A 6 37.61 47.99 -13.98
C ARG A 6 36.49 48.24 -14.96
N SER A 7 35.67 47.24 -15.21
CA SER A 7 34.25 47.44 -15.51
C SER A 7 33.42 46.30 -14.92
N THR A 8 32.60 46.63 -13.93
CA THR A 8 31.48 45.84 -13.45
C THR A 8 30.34 45.85 -14.46
N PRO A 9 29.60 44.76 -14.63
CA PRO A 9 28.20 44.86 -15.02
C PRO A 9 27.30 44.42 -13.85
N THR A 10 26.35 45.28 -13.61
CA THR A 10 25.23 45.17 -12.71
C THR A 10 24.17 44.23 -13.22
N GLY A 11 23.54 43.47 -12.29
CA GLY A 11 22.13 43.10 -12.36
C GLY A 11 21.78 41.78 -12.98
N GLY A 12 21.95 40.72 -12.23
CA GLY A 12 21.19 39.47 -12.41
C GLY A 12 20.06 39.44 -11.39
N ALA A 13 18.82 39.59 -11.84
CA ALA A 13 17.65 39.46 -11.01
C ALA A 13 17.51 38.00 -10.50
N GLY A 14 17.74 37.81 -9.22
CA GLY A 14 17.45 36.56 -8.55
C GLY A 14 15.94 36.33 -8.58
N LEU A 15 15.51 35.30 -9.26
CA LEU A 15 14.16 34.73 -9.13
C LEU A 15 14.03 34.19 -7.71
N GLY A 16 13.34 34.95 -6.88
CA GLY A 16 13.19 34.62 -5.47
C GLY A 16 12.37 33.34 -5.28
N ARG A 17 12.78 32.53 -4.30
CA ARG A 17 12.10 31.32 -3.82
C ARG A 17 10.57 31.46 -3.61
N ARG A 18 10.03 32.69 -3.57
CA ARG A 18 8.60 32.98 -3.41
C ARG A 18 7.73 32.69 -4.65
N ALA A 19 8.29 32.68 -5.86
CA ALA A 19 7.51 32.41 -7.08
C ALA A 19 7.18 30.92 -7.27
N VAL A 20 8.03 30.02 -6.75
CA VAL A 20 7.82 28.55 -6.84
C VAL A 20 6.72 28.08 -5.89
N VAL A 21 6.58 28.72 -4.71
CA VAL A 21 5.56 28.35 -3.72
C VAL A 21 4.14 28.74 -4.18
N LEU A 22 3.99 29.84 -4.92
CA LEU A 22 2.68 30.28 -5.43
C LEU A 22 2.17 29.41 -6.59
N GLY A 23 3.05 28.84 -7.39
CA GLY A 23 2.67 27.90 -8.47
C GLY A 23 2.20 26.53 -7.92
N GLY A 24 2.78 26.07 -6.84
CA GLY A 24 2.39 24.82 -6.17
C GLY A 24 1.02 24.89 -5.49
N ALA A 25 0.73 25.99 -4.82
CA ALA A 25 -0.56 26.20 -4.15
C ALA A 25 -1.75 26.25 -5.14
N GLY A 26 -1.53 26.77 -6.35
CA GLY A 26 -2.56 26.79 -7.40
C GLY A 26 -2.90 25.40 -7.95
N ALA A 27 -1.90 24.53 -8.10
CA ALA A 27 -2.11 23.17 -8.59
C ALA A 27 -2.76 22.27 -7.53
N LEU A 28 -2.37 22.41 -6.24
CA LEU A 28 -3.03 21.74 -5.12
C LEU A 28 -4.49 22.19 -4.95
N GLY A 29 -4.75 23.49 -5.08
CA GLY A 29 -6.10 24.05 -4.99
C GLY A 29 -7.04 23.50 -6.06
N SER A 30 -6.57 23.32 -7.30
CA SER A 30 -7.40 22.79 -8.39
C SER A 30 -7.65 21.28 -8.28
N VAL A 31 -6.69 20.49 -7.79
CA VAL A 31 -6.89 19.05 -7.54
C VAL A 31 -7.82 18.83 -6.34
N LEU A 32 -7.67 19.61 -5.28
CA LEU A 32 -8.52 19.55 -4.10
C LEU A 32 -9.97 20.00 -4.37
N LEU A 33 -10.16 20.99 -5.27
CA LEU A 33 -11.50 21.45 -5.68
C LEU A 33 -12.22 20.42 -6.57
N ALA A 34 -11.50 19.70 -7.44
CA ALA A 34 -12.09 18.63 -8.26
C ALA A 34 -12.54 17.43 -7.42
N SER A 35 -11.89 17.18 -6.27
CA SER A 35 -12.23 16.06 -5.38
C SER A 35 -13.45 16.32 -4.47
N ARG A 36 -13.91 17.57 -4.33
CA ARG A 36 -15.10 17.91 -3.51
C ARG A 36 -16.42 17.32 -4.03
N ALA A 37 -16.47 16.92 -5.30
CA ALA A 37 -17.69 16.36 -5.90
C ALA A 37 -17.99 14.90 -5.52
N THR A 38 -17.13 14.23 -4.75
CA THR A 38 -17.25 12.79 -4.45
C THR A 38 -17.47 12.46 -2.96
N PHE A 39 -17.90 13.43 -2.16
CA PHE A 39 -18.29 13.14 -0.78
C PHE A 39 -19.44 12.13 -0.75
N GLY A 40 -19.23 10.97 -0.14
CA GLY A 40 -20.30 10.00 0.16
C GLY A 40 -20.46 8.82 -0.79
N GLN A 41 -19.61 8.61 -1.81
CA GLN A 41 -19.64 7.36 -2.57
C GLN A 41 -19.08 6.20 -1.73
N GLN A 42 -19.94 5.24 -1.39
CA GLN A 42 -19.50 3.99 -0.79
C GLN A 42 -18.72 3.17 -1.81
N ALA A 43 -17.70 2.44 -1.33
CA ALA A 43 -16.93 1.51 -2.15
C ALA A 43 -17.85 0.47 -2.79
N LYS A 44 -17.75 0.31 -4.10
CA LYS A 44 -18.51 -0.68 -4.87
C LYS A 44 -17.92 -2.09 -4.81
N ARG A 45 -16.71 -2.22 -4.28
CA ARG A 45 -15.98 -3.50 -4.16
C ARG A 45 -15.38 -3.62 -2.76
N PRO A 46 -15.32 -4.83 -2.21
CA PRO A 46 -14.54 -5.08 -1.00
C PRO A 46 -13.08 -4.69 -1.23
N THR A 47 -12.46 -4.08 -0.23
CA THR A 47 -11.04 -3.77 -0.23
C THR A 47 -10.21 -4.91 0.34
N VAL A 48 -10.82 -5.72 1.18
CA VAL A 48 -10.24 -6.93 1.74
C VAL A 48 -10.85 -8.14 1.03
N VAL A 49 -10.04 -9.15 0.75
CA VAL A 49 -10.50 -10.43 0.20
C VAL A 49 -11.54 -11.05 1.15
N ARG A 50 -12.69 -11.40 0.61
CA ARG A 50 -13.70 -12.13 1.37
C ARG A 50 -13.35 -13.60 1.40
N ALA A 51 -12.74 -14.04 2.49
CA ALA A 51 -12.45 -15.45 2.69
C ALA A 51 -13.74 -16.27 2.65
N ALA A 52 -13.71 -17.42 2.00
CA ALA A 52 -14.79 -18.40 2.04
C ALA A 52 -14.74 -19.17 3.38
N GLY A 53 -15.89 -19.71 3.80
CA GLY A 53 -16.00 -20.48 5.03
C GLY A 53 -16.98 -19.87 6.04
N ALA A 54 -17.23 -20.59 7.10
CA ALA A 54 -18.15 -20.19 8.17
C ALA A 54 -17.45 -20.24 9.53
N GLY A 55 -17.80 -19.29 10.40
CA GLY A 55 -17.16 -19.20 11.73
C GLY A 55 -15.66 -18.92 11.61
N PRO A 56 -14.82 -19.63 12.40
CA PRO A 56 -13.37 -19.43 12.43
C PRO A 56 -12.64 -20.06 11.24
N VAL A 57 -13.28 -20.92 10.43
CA VAL A 57 -12.63 -21.54 9.26
C VAL A 57 -12.70 -20.61 8.07
N LYS A 58 -11.56 -20.21 7.55
CA LYS A 58 -11.41 -19.26 6.45
C LYS A 58 -10.60 -19.87 5.31
N SER A 59 -11.03 -19.66 4.09
CA SER A 59 -10.29 -20.08 2.90
C SER A 59 -10.17 -18.90 1.94
N VAL A 60 -8.95 -18.70 1.45
CA VAL A 60 -8.62 -17.70 0.42
C VAL A 60 -7.91 -18.42 -0.71
N HIS A 61 -8.18 -18.02 -1.94
CA HIS A 61 -7.48 -18.54 -3.12
C HIS A 61 -6.84 -17.38 -3.88
N LEU A 62 -5.52 -17.38 -3.97
CA LEU A 62 -4.74 -16.42 -4.73
C LEU A 62 -4.13 -17.08 -5.96
N ALA A 63 -4.04 -16.35 -7.05
CA ALA A 63 -3.32 -16.76 -8.26
C ALA A 63 -2.12 -15.86 -8.48
N GLY A 64 -0.92 -16.45 -8.63
CA GLY A 64 0.30 -15.75 -9.02
C GLY A 64 0.39 -15.69 -10.54
N THR A 65 0.65 -14.51 -11.11
CA THR A 65 0.77 -14.26 -12.55
C THR A 65 1.39 -12.90 -12.82
N ASP A 66 1.58 -12.57 -14.09
CA ASP A 66 2.00 -11.23 -14.54
C ASP A 66 0.82 -10.36 -14.96
N GLY A 67 1.13 -9.13 -15.40
CA GLY A 67 0.14 -8.21 -15.93
C GLY A 67 0.70 -6.85 -16.26
N TRP A 68 -0.20 -5.90 -16.47
CA TRP A 68 0.13 -4.51 -16.81
C TRP A 68 -0.66 -3.55 -15.94
N VAL A 69 0.00 -2.50 -15.48
CA VAL A 69 -0.58 -1.45 -14.64
C VAL A 69 -0.31 -0.07 -15.24
N SER A 70 -0.90 0.96 -14.64
CA SER A 70 -0.70 2.34 -15.09
C SER A 70 -0.09 3.18 -13.98
N MET A 71 0.97 3.90 -14.32
CA MET A 71 1.50 4.95 -13.45
C MET A 71 0.72 6.27 -13.65
N PRO A 72 0.88 7.25 -12.75
CA PRO A 72 0.13 8.50 -12.82
C PRO A 72 0.31 9.21 -14.17
N ALA A 73 -0.79 9.75 -14.71
CA ALA A 73 -0.75 10.56 -15.91
C ALA A 73 0.15 11.81 -15.72
N GLY A 74 0.92 12.15 -16.73
CA GLY A 74 1.89 13.26 -16.67
C GLY A 74 3.28 12.82 -16.26
N SER A 75 3.56 11.53 -16.21
CA SER A 75 4.93 11.03 -16.12
C SER A 75 5.79 11.58 -17.24
N PRO A 76 7.05 11.88 -16.96
CA PRO A 76 7.87 12.68 -17.89
C PRO A 76 8.15 11.88 -19.17
N PRO A 77 8.22 12.56 -20.31
CA PRO A 77 8.61 11.97 -21.58
C PRO A 77 10.06 11.46 -21.60
N ASP A 78 10.88 11.86 -20.62
CA ASP A 78 12.31 11.61 -20.61
C ASP A 78 12.75 10.43 -19.72
N LEU A 79 11.80 9.68 -19.15
CA LEU A 79 12.14 8.49 -18.37
C LEU A 79 12.44 7.33 -19.32
N PRO A 80 13.69 6.80 -19.33
CA PRO A 80 14.06 5.69 -20.19
C PRO A 80 13.14 4.49 -19.99
N PHE A 81 12.74 3.84 -21.09
CA PHE A 81 11.93 2.62 -21.04
C PHE A 81 10.51 2.79 -20.49
N TYR A 82 9.98 4.02 -20.53
CA TYR A 82 8.65 4.34 -20.06
C TYR A 82 7.95 5.34 -21.00
N PRO A 83 6.65 5.15 -21.37
CA PRO A 83 5.87 3.92 -21.17
C PRO A 83 6.44 2.74 -21.96
N ASP A 84 6.22 1.52 -21.48
CA ASP A 84 6.68 0.33 -22.18
C ASP A 84 5.93 0.16 -23.51
N SER A 85 6.69 -0.07 -24.58
CA SER A 85 6.15 -0.23 -25.95
C SER A 85 5.33 -1.52 -26.15
N LEU A 86 5.47 -2.51 -25.27
CA LEU A 86 4.69 -3.75 -25.27
C LEU A 86 3.38 -3.61 -24.47
N ALA A 87 3.21 -2.51 -23.73
CA ALA A 87 2.02 -2.32 -22.90
C ALA A 87 0.74 -2.23 -23.74
N PRO A 88 -0.34 -2.91 -23.32
CA PRO A 88 -1.64 -2.75 -23.94
C PRO A 88 -2.17 -1.32 -23.78
N PRO A 89 -3.09 -0.84 -24.63
CA PRO A 89 -3.67 0.47 -24.49
C PRO A 89 -4.25 0.74 -23.09
N GLY A 90 -3.86 1.86 -22.49
CA GLY A 90 -4.27 2.27 -21.15
C GLY A 90 -3.38 1.80 -20.02
N PHE A 91 -2.32 1.05 -20.32
CA PHE A 91 -1.27 0.63 -19.40
C PHE A 91 0.10 1.09 -19.87
N ASP A 92 1.08 1.01 -18.99
CA ASP A 92 2.42 1.53 -19.26
C ASP A 92 3.57 0.75 -18.61
N THR A 93 3.27 -0.13 -17.62
CA THR A 93 4.28 -0.80 -16.82
C THR A 93 3.93 -2.29 -16.62
N TYR A 94 4.87 -3.16 -16.93
CA TYR A 94 4.78 -4.60 -16.70
C TYR A 94 5.00 -4.92 -15.23
N VAL A 95 4.26 -5.89 -14.69
CA VAL A 95 4.32 -6.29 -13.28
C VAL A 95 4.08 -7.79 -13.09
N PHE A 96 4.58 -8.34 -11.98
CA PHE A 96 4.09 -9.59 -11.40
C PHE A 96 3.14 -9.26 -10.26
N GLY A 97 2.27 -10.20 -9.87
CA GLY A 97 1.41 -9.97 -8.73
C GLY A 97 0.48 -11.12 -8.43
N PHE A 98 -0.26 -10.96 -7.35
CA PHE A 98 -1.29 -11.90 -6.97
C PHE A 98 -2.68 -11.36 -7.36
N ARG A 99 -3.60 -12.30 -7.63
CA ARG A 99 -5.03 -12.01 -7.87
C ARG A 99 -5.87 -12.80 -6.89
N ASP A 100 -6.90 -12.16 -6.35
CA ASP A 100 -7.96 -12.86 -5.64
C ASP A 100 -8.84 -13.64 -6.63
N VAL A 101 -8.90 -14.94 -6.44
CA VAL A 101 -9.73 -15.89 -7.18
C VAL A 101 -10.62 -16.71 -6.24
N THR A 102 -10.78 -16.28 -4.99
CA THR A 102 -11.54 -16.98 -3.94
C THR A 102 -12.98 -17.29 -4.36
N SER A 103 -13.60 -16.39 -5.10
CA SER A 103 -14.99 -16.58 -5.57
C SER A 103 -15.13 -17.41 -6.86
N MET A 104 -14.01 -17.79 -7.48
CA MET A 104 -14.02 -18.57 -8.72
C MET A 104 -14.15 -20.05 -8.38
N THR A 105 -15.02 -20.74 -9.12
CA THR A 105 -15.40 -22.13 -8.80
C THR A 105 -14.85 -23.14 -9.78
N THR A 106 -14.36 -22.70 -10.93
CA THR A 106 -13.83 -23.55 -11.99
C THR A 106 -12.38 -23.21 -12.32
N ALA A 107 -11.62 -24.22 -12.75
CA ALA A 107 -10.24 -24.03 -13.20
C ALA A 107 -10.13 -23.07 -14.39
N GLN A 108 -11.17 -23.01 -15.25
CA GLN A 108 -11.22 -22.09 -16.38
C GLN A 108 -11.34 -20.63 -15.93
N GLU A 109 -12.16 -20.35 -14.89
CA GLU A 109 -12.26 -19.00 -14.33
C GLU A 109 -10.93 -18.56 -13.73
N VAL A 110 -10.27 -19.43 -12.97
CA VAL A 110 -8.94 -19.17 -12.39
C VAL A 110 -7.92 -18.94 -13.50
N ALA A 111 -7.86 -19.80 -14.52
CA ALA A 111 -6.95 -19.67 -15.65
C ALA A 111 -7.18 -18.37 -16.45
N ALA A 112 -8.41 -17.84 -16.48
CA ALA A 112 -8.75 -16.61 -17.20
C ALA A 112 -8.19 -15.34 -16.57
N VAL A 113 -7.60 -15.40 -15.36
CA VAL A 113 -6.92 -14.26 -14.74
C VAL A 113 -5.44 -14.20 -15.06
N ARG A 114 -4.88 -15.18 -15.78
CA ARG A 114 -3.49 -15.10 -16.25
C ARG A 114 -3.26 -13.81 -17.05
N GLY A 115 -2.16 -13.12 -16.81
CA GLY A 115 -1.87 -11.82 -17.42
C GLY A 115 -2.65 -10.64 -16.80
N LYS A 116 -3.26 -10.81 -15.61
CA LYS A 116 -4.08 -9.81 -14.94
C LYS A 116 -3.66 -9.62 -13.47
N ALA A 117 -2.35 -9.57 -13.23
CA ALA A 117 -1.79 -9.30 -11.91
C ALA A 117 -2.34 -8.00 -11.30
N GLN A 118 -2.41 -7.95 -9.98
CA GLN A 118 -2.80 -6.77 -9.22
C GLN A 118 -1.64 -6.29 -8.37
N ILE A 119 -1.39 -4.99 -8.36
CA ILE A 119 -0.53 -4.30 -7.39
C ILE A 119 -1.30 -3.17 -6.68
N SER A 120 -1.11 -2.91 -5.41
CA SER A 120 -0.60 -3.91 -4.44
C SER A 120 -1.45 -5.18 -4.51
N ALA A 121 -0.88 -6.33 -4.11
CA ALA A 121 -1.61 -7.58 -4.07
C ALA A 121 -2.87 -7.48 -3.18
N PRO A 122 -3.85 -8.40 -3.32
CA PRO A 122 -5.09 -8.37 -2.54
C PRO A 122 -4.85 -8.27 -1.04
N MET A 123 -5.54 -7.34 -0.37
CA MET A 123 -5.44 -7.17 1.08
C MET A 123 -6.17 -8.30 1.79
N LEU A 124 -5.52 -8.91 2.77
CA LEU A 124 -6.06 -10.00 3.58
C LEU A 124 -6.31 -9.53 5.02
N ALA A 125 -7.39 -10.01 5.62
CA ALA A 125 -7.69 -9.79 7.02
C ALA A 125 -8.31 -11.03 7.65
N PHE A 126 -7.83 -11.39 8.83
CA PHE A 126 -8.32 -12.51 9.62
C PHE A 126 -8.54 -12.08 11.07
N ASP A 127 -9.31 -12.85 11.79
CA ASP A 127 -9.48 -12.68 13.23
C ASP A 127 -8.54 -13.63 13.98
N GLU A 128 -8.10 -13.21 15.13
CA GLU A 128 -7.32 -14.04 16.04
C GLU A 128 -8.10 -15.32 16.39
N GLY A 129 -7.44 -16.47 16.19
CA GLY A 129 -8.03 -17.79 16.39
C GLY A 129 -8.70 -18.40 15.17
N ASP A 130 -8.75 -17.69 14.03
CA ASP A 130 -9.20 -18.29 12.77
C ASP A 130 -8.30 -19.47 12.36
N GLU A 131 -8.90 -20.43 11.67
CA GLU A 131 -8.19 -21.50 10.94
C GLU A 131 -8.16 -21.13 9.48
N VAL A 132 -7.00 -20.71 9.01
CA VAL A 132 -6.84 -20.08 7.69
C VAL A 132 -6.17 -21.03 6.72
N THR A 133 -6.78 -21.25 5.58
CA THR A 133 -6.15 -21.90 4.42
C THR A 133 -6.02 -20.87 3.29
N ILE A 134 -4.79 -20.64 2.82
CA ILE A 134 -4.54 -19.82 1.64
C ILE A 134 -3.98 -20.72 0.55
N THR A 135 -4.76 -20.93 -0.51
CA THR A 135 -4.31 -21.67 -1.68
C THR A 135 -3.64 -20.71 -2.66
N LEU A 136 -2.44 -21.00 -3.08
CA LEU A 136 -1.74 -20.30 -4.14
C LEU A 136 -1.71 -21.18 -5.40
N SER A 137 -2.28 -20.67 -6.50
CA SER A 137 -2.14 -21.24 -7.84
C SER A 137 -1.08 -20.46 -8.62
N ASN A 138 -0.08 -21.13 -9.15
CA ASN A 138 0.86 -20.50 -10.07
C ASN A 138 0.38 -20.66 -11.52
N LEU A 139 -0.08 -19.56 -12.13
CA LEU A 139 -0.58 -19.55 -13.51
C LEU A 139 0.54 -19.36 -14.53
N GLY A 140 1.77 -19.13 -14.07
CA GLY A 140 2.88 -18.71 -14.90
C GLY A 140 2.71 -17.31 -15.47
N LEU A 141 3.75 -16.83 -16.12
CA LEU A 141 3.84 -15.50 -16.69
C LEU A 141 3.44 -15.54 -18.17
N LEU A 142 2.52 -14.67 -18.58
CA LEU A 142 2.03 -14.62 -19.97
C LEU A 142 3.09 -14.04 -20.92
N MET A 143 3.76 -12.98 -20.48
CA MET A 143 4.79 -12.29 -21.25
C MET A 143 6.17 -12.98 -21.18
N ARG A 144 6.40 -13.78 -20.15
CA ARG A 144 7.67 -14.47 -19.90
C ARG A 144 7.49 -15.99 -19.86
N PRO A 145 7.05 -16.62 -20.98
CA PRO A 145 6.89 -18.08 -21.04
C PRO A 145 8.21 -18.84 -20.99
N ASP A 146 9.35 -18.14 -21.07
CA ASP A 146 10.71 -18.64 -20.92
C ASP A 146 11.09 -18.91 -19.46
N LEU A 147 10.44 -18.24 -18.50
CA LEU A 147 10.66 -18.42 -17.07
C LEU A 147 9.88 -19.62 -16.53
N PHE A 148 10.54 -20.41 -15.70
CA PHE A 148 9.96 -21.55 -14.99
C PHE A 148 9.73 -21.24 -13.50
N ASP A 149 9.47 -19.97 -13.20
CA ASP A 149 9.45 -19.47 -11.85
C ASP A 149 8.40 -20.16 -10.98
N GLY A 150 8.89 -20.68 -9.87
CA GLY A 150 8.04 -21.05 -8.76
C GLY A 150 7.51 -19.79 -8.07
N HIS A 151 6.35 -19.89 -7.45
CA HIS A 151 5.89 -18.84 -6.54
C HIS A 151 5.70 -19.41 -5.16
N THR A 152 5.90 -18.58 -4.13
CA THR A 152 5.61 -18.91 -2.75
C THR A 152 4.72 -17.85 -2.15
N LEU A 153 4.17 -18.13 -0.97
CA LEU A 153 3.48 -17.18 -0.14
C LEU A 153 4.14 -17.19 1.23
N HIS A 154 4.99 -16.20 1.46
CA HIS A 154 5.61 -15.96 2.75
C HIS A 154 4.81 -14.90 3.52
N TRP A 155 4.32 -15.28 4.70
CA TRP A 155 3.66 -14.35 5.61
C TRP A 155 4.71 -13.71 6.51
N HIS A 156 5.21 -12.57 6.08
CA HIS A 156 6.33 -11.87 6.68
C HIS A 156 6.03 -11.37 8.09
N GLY A 157 6.92 -11.68 9.02
CA GLY A 157 6.78 -11.31 10.44
C GLY A 157 5.83 -12.21 11.23
N PHE A 158 5.26 -13.25 10.62
CA PHE A 158 4.32 -14.16 11.27
C PHE A 158 5.04 -15.34 11.91
N VAL A 159 5.21 -15.31 13.22
CA VAL A 159 6.00 -16.29 13.98
C VAL A 159 5.32 -17.66 14.14
N ASN A 160 4.09 -17.82 13.68
CA ASN A 160 3.28 -19.01 13.90
C ASN A 160 3.24 -19.96 12.69
N ALA A 161 3.92 -19.63 11.59
CA ALA A 161 4.07 -20.51 10.45
C ALA A 161 5.03 -21.66 10.78
N ILE A 162 4.64 -22.90 10.43
CA ILE A 162 5.60 -24.00 10.40
C ILE A 162 6.47 -23.90 9.14
N PRO A 163 7.71 -24.43 9.13
CA PRO A 163 8.62 -24.25 8.00
C PRO A 163 8.02 -24.62 6.64
N LEU A 164 7.22 -25.68 6.56
CA LEU A 164 6.56 -26.10 5.31
C LEU A 164 5.64 -25.02 4.72
N PHE A 165 4.99 -24.21 5.58
CA PHE A 165 4.04 -23.16 5.21
C PHE A 165 4.59 -21.75 5.39
N ASP A 166 5.89 -21.61 5.64
CA ASP A 166 6.54 -20.32 5.77
C ASP A 166 6.80 -19.64 4.42
N GLY A 167 6.83 -20.41 3.34
CA GLY A 167 7.03 -19.90 1.98
C GLY A 167 8.48 -19.53 1.65
N VAL A 168 9.43 -19.75 2.57
CA VAL A 168 10.88 -19.57 2.33
C VAL A 168 11.40 -20.82 1.62
N PRO A 169 11.89 -20.75 0.38
CA PRO A 169 12.15 -21.93 -0.47
C PRO A 169 13.12 -22.95 0.11
N GLU A 170 14.04 -22.53 0.96
CA GLU A 170 15.03 -23.40 1.60
C GLU A 170 14.41 -24.44 2.55
N LEU A 171 13.22 -24.14 3.08
CA LEU A 171 12.52 -25.02 4.06
C LEU A 171 11.06 -25.29 3.69
N SER A 172 10.53 -24.60 2.66
CA SER A 172 9.15 -24.71 2.19
C SER A 172 9.13 -25.24 0.76
N LEU A 173 7.97 -25.19 0.11
CA LEU A 173 7.78 -25.61 -1.27
C LEU A 173 7.44 -24.40 -2.13
N ALA A 174 8.18 -24.21 -3.22
CA ALA A 174 7.76 -23.34 -4.29
C ALA A 174 6.67 -24.02 -5.13
N VAL A 175 5.65 -23.27 -5.52
CA VAL A 175 4.53 -23.75 -6.34
C VAL A 175 4.95 -23.66 -7.81
N PRO A 176 5.16 -24.78 -8.52
CA PRO A 176 5.53 -24.75 -9.93
C PRO A 176 4.35 -24.26 -10.80
N ILE A 177 4.65 -23.81 -12.02
CA ILE A 177 3.64 -23.38 -13.00
C ILE A 177 2.58 -24.47 -13.22
N GLY A 178 1.31 -24.08 -13.17
CA GLY A 178 0.17 -24.96 -13.35
C GLY A 178 -0.12 -25.87 -12.15
N ARG A 179 0.42 -25.55 -10.97
CA ARG A 179 0.20 -26.27 -9.70
C ARG A 179 -0.33 -25.33 -8.63
N ASP A 180 -0.83 -25.95 -7.58
CA ASP A 180 -1.38 -25.29 -6.40
C ASP A 180 -0.69 -25.82 -5.12
N LEU A 181 -0.59 -24.94 -4.12
CA LEU A 181 -0.24 -25.30 -2.76
C LEU A 181 -1.17 -24.59 -1.80
N SER A 182 -1.72 -25.34 -0.83
CA SER A 182 -2.53 -24.73 0.23
C SER A 182 -1.67 -24.58 1.49
N TYR A 183 -1.46 -23.34 1.88
CA TYR A 183 -0.80 -22.95 3.12
C TYR A 183 -1.83 -22.95 4.25
N TYR A 184 -1.46 -23.48 5.39
CA TYR A 184 -2.32 -23.48 6.58
C TYR A 184 -1.72 -22.61 7.68
N TYR A 185 -2.54 -21.71 8.22
CA TYR A 185 -2.17 -20.81 9.31
C TYR A 185 -3.23 -20.82 10.41
N ARG A 186 -2.78 -20.54 11.63
CA ARG A 186 -3.66 -20.32 12.77
C ARG A 186 -3.18 -19.08 13.51
N PRO A 187 -3.60 -17.88 13.07
CA PRO A 187 -3.17 -16.63 13.68
C PRO A 187 -3.68 -16.51 15.12
N HIS A 188 -2.78 -16.24 16.05
CA HIS A 188 -3.09 -15.99 17.45
C HIS A 188 -2.41 -14.71 17.98
N ASP A 189 -1.73 -13.95 17.13
CA ASP A 189 -1.15 -12.67 17.49
C ASP A 189 -1.78 -11.58 16.60
N ALA A 190 -2.53 -10.66 17.23
CA ALA A 190 -3.09 -9.52 16.53
C ALA A 190 -1.99 -8.57 16.04
N GLY A 191 -2.16 -7.98 14.85
CA GLY A 191 -1.21 -7.01 14.34
C GLY A 191 -1.23 -6.86 12.83
N THR A 192 -0.34 -6.01 12.34
CA THR A 192 -0.15 -5.73 10.92
C THR A 192 1.07 -6.44 10.40
N TYR A 193 0.86 -7.25 9.37
CA TYR A 193 1.82 -8.10 8.69
C TYR A 193 1.81 -7.83 7.19
N MET A 194 2.73 -8.50 6.50
CA MET A 194 2.84 -8.47 5.04
C MET A 194 2.86 -9.89 4.50
N TYR A 195 2.58 -10.06 3.22
CA TYR A 195 2.86 -11.30 2.52
C TYR A 195 3.47 -11.02 1.16
N HIS A 196 4.36 -11.88 0.72
CA HIS A 196 5.04 -11.75 -0.57
C HIS A 196 5.52 -13.08 -1.12
N CYS A 197 5.90 -13.09 -2.38
CA CYS A 197 6.66 -14.21 -2.94
C CYS A 197 8.09 -14.15 -2.38
N HIS A 198 8.63 -15.30 -1.97
CA HIS A 198 10.00 -15.43 -1.47
C HIS A 198 10.86 -16.33 -2.39
N PHE A 199 10.33 -16.69 -3.55
CA PHE A 199 11.10 -17.30 -4.62
C PHE A 199 11.63 -16.19 -5.52
N GLU A 200 12.94 -16.12 -5.73
CA GLU A 200 13.61 -15.01 -6.42
C GLU A 200 13.13 -13.64 -5.91
N ASP A 201 13.18 -13.49 -4.59
CA ASP A 201 12.51 -12.45 -3.85
C ASP A 201 12.89 -11.02 -4.28
N VAL A 202 14.16 -10.78 -4.61
CA VAL A 202 14.62 -9.47 -5.10
C VAL A 202 13.86 -9.05 -6.37
N GLU A 203 13.62 -9.98 -7.30
CA GLU A 203 12.85 -9.69 -8.51
C GLU A 203 11.35 -9.67 -8.23
N HIS A 204 10.80 -10.76 -7.66
CA HIS A 204 9.35 -10.91 -7.52
C HIS A 204 8.72 -9.85 -6.59
N VAL A 205 9.42 -9.44 -5.52
CA VAL A 205 8.96 -8.36 -4.64
C VAL A 205 8.96 -7.03 -5.39
N GLN A 206 10.07 -6.68 -6.09
CA GLN A 206 10.13 -5.46 -6.88
C GLN A 206 9.09 -5.44 -8.00
N MET A 207 8.88 -6.58 -8.66
CA MET A 207 7.89 -6.69 -9.73
C MET A 207 6.44 -6.58 -9.26
N GLY A 208 6.17 -6.65 -7.92
CA GLY A 208 4.88 -6.33 -7.34
C GLY A 208 4.15 -7.48 -6.61
N MET A 209 4.81 -8.62 -6.38
CA MET A 209 4.22 -9.75 -5.62
C MET A 209 4.23 -9.48 -4.11
N THR A 210 3.61 -8.38 -3.68
CA THR A 210 3.59 -7.87 -2.31
C THR A 210 2.18 -7.46 -1.89
N GLY A 211 1.75 -7.83 -0.68
CA GLY A 211 0.44 -7.50 -0.16
C GLY A 211 0.41 -7.36 1.36
N MET A 212 -0.64 -6.74 1.86
CA MET A 212 -0.88 -6.61 3.29
C MET A 212 -1.75 -7.73 3.81
N VAL A 213 -1.45 -8.16 5.02
CA VAL A 213 -2.31 -9.00 5.81
C VAL A 213 -2.32 -8.49 7.25
N PHE A 214 -3.47 -8.46 7.90
CA PHE A 214 -3.57 -8.09 9.31
C PHE A 214 -4.51 -9.02 10.07
N VAL A 215 -4.19 -9.21 11.35
CA VAL A 215 -4.96 -10.05 12.28
C VAL A 215 -5.64 -9.13 13.28
N ARG A 216 -6.96 -9.23 13.36
CA ARG A 216 -7.76 -8.46 14.30
C ARG A 216 -7.79 -9.16 15.65
N PRO A 217 -7.71 -8.41 16.78
CA PRO A 217 -7.63 -8.98 18.11
C PRO A 217 -8.96 -9.60 18.56
N ALA A 218 -8.89 -10.63 19.38
CA ALA A 218 -10.04 -11.25 20.02
C ALA A 218 -10.81 -10.29 20.95
N GLN A 219 -10.18 -9.19 21.38
CA GLN A 219 -10.81 -8.13 22.18
C GLN A 219 -11.91 -7.38 21.44
N ASN A 220 -11.96 -7.43 20.10
CA ASN A 220 -12.99 -6.75 19.31
C ASN A 220 -14.41 -7.16 19.77
N GLY A 221 -15.31 -6.17 19.84
CA GLY A 221 -16.66 -6.37 20.36
C GLY A 221 -16.78 -6.35 21.89
N THR A 222 -15.65 -6.40 22.63
CA THR A 222 -15.63 -6.38 24.08
C THR A 222 -15.33 -4.99 24.61
N ARG A 223 -16.10 -4.54 25.60
CA ARG A 223 -15.81 -3.26 26.27
C ARG A 223 -14.73 -3.46 27.30
N VAL A 224 -13.64 -2.71 27.18
CA VAL A 224 -12.49 -2.73 28.10
C VAL A 224 -12.17 -1.31 28.58
N GLY A 225 -11.55 -1.21 29.74
CA GLY A 225 -11.09 0.06 30.30
C GLY A 225 -12.21 1.10 30.41
N SER A 226 -11.89 2.34 30.06
CA SER A 226 -12.79 3.50 30.13
C SER A 226 -13.49 3.81 28.81
N VAL A 227 -13.60 2.86 27.87
CA VAL A 227 -14.24 3.07 26.56
C VAL A 227 -15.69 3.52 26.73
N PRO A 228 -16.11 4.68 26.15
CA PRO A 228 -17.43 5.25 26.34
C PRO A 228 -18.55 4.34 25.85
N THR A 229 -19.75 4.48 26.46
CA THR A 229 -20.97 3.82 25.99
C THR A 229 -21.33 4.35 24.59
N GLY A 230 -21.63 3.43 23.67
CA GLY A 230 -21.96 3.78 22.28
C GLY A 230 -20.76 3.93 21.36
N ALA A 231 -19.52 3.90 21.88
CA ALA A 231 -18.33 3.88 21.03
C ALA A 231 -18.22 2.54 20.29
N ARG A 232 -17.60 2.58 19.10
CA ARG A 232 -17.22 1.38 18.36
C ARG A 232 -16.20 0.58 19.17
N LEU A 233 -16.40 -0.72 19.29
CA LEU A 233 -15.51 -1.63 20.05
C LEU A 233 -14.58 -2.37 19.08
N THR A 234 -13.74 -1.61 18.41
CA THR A 234 -12.69 -2.08 17.51
C THR A 234 -11.35 -1.60 18.03
N TYR A 235 -10.39 -2.51 18.09
CA TYR A 235 -9.06 -2.29 18.65
C TYR A 235 -8.01 -2.80 17.68
N ALA A 236 -6.83 -2.18 17.69
CA ALA A 236 -5.71 -2.67 16.91
C ALA A 236 -5.06 -3.91 17.55
N TYR A 237 -5.11 -3.99 18.88
CA TYR A 237 -4.47 -5.04 19.70
C TYR A 237 -5.33 -5.46 20.89
N ASN A 238 -4.99 -6.59 21.54
CA ASN A 238 -5.52 -7.00 22.84
C ASN A 238 -4.89 -6.15 23.96
N ASP A 239 -5.18 -4.87 24.00
CA ASP A 239 -4.57 -3.91 24.93
C ASP A 239 -5.12 -3.98 26.36
N GLY A 240 -6.35 -4.50 26.55
CA GLY A 240 -7.01 -4.65 27.85
C GLY A 240 -7.50 -3.35 28.47
N ASP A 241 -7.09 -2.17 27.98
CA ASP A 241 -7.43 -0.86 28.49
C ASP A 241 -8.19 0.04 27.50
N GLY A 242 -8.26 -0.36 26.22
CA GLY A 242 -8.92 0.37 25.15
C GLY A 242 -8.06 1.47 24.52
N SER A 243 -6.77 1.50 24.84
CA SER A 243 -5.84 2.52 24.34
C SER A 243 -5.55 2.41 22.83
N THR A 244 -5.83 1.25 22.22
CA THR A 244 -5.70 1.05 20.76
C THR A 244 -7.04 1.08 20.02
N ARG A 245 -8.10 1.64 20.64
CA ARG A 245 -9.43 1.76 20.02
C ARG A 245 -9.39 2.70 18.81
N TYR A 246 -10.11 2.31 17.75
CA TYR A 246 -10.27 3.14 16.57
C TYR A 246 -11.72 3.13 16.04
N ASP A 247 -12.06 4.13 15.23
CA ASP A 247 -13.33 4.26 14.55
C ASP A 247 -13.22 3.87 13.07
N ARG A 248 -12.06 4.13 12.46
CA ARG A 248 -11.76 3.83 11.05
C ARG A 248 -10.38 3.23 10.90
N GLU A 249 -10.19 2.45 9.82
CA GLU A 249 -8.97 1.70 9.53
C GLU A 249 -8.56 1.93 8.07
N PHE A 250 -7.30 2.31 7.87
CA PHE A 250 -6.70 2.46 6.55
C PHE A 250 -5.34 1.76 6.54
N ALA A 251 -5.12 0.96 5.51
CA ALA A 251 -3.92 0.16 5.37
C ALA A 251 -3.16 0.60 4.12
N PHE A 252 -1.84 0.76 4.25
CA PHE A 252 -0.95 1.25 3.21
C PHE A 252 0.24 0.32 3.04
N MET A 253 0.34 -0.28 1.85
CA MET A 253 1.55 -0.92 1.37
C MET A 253 2.42 0.13 0.70
N LEU A 254 3.61 0.37 1.24
CA LEU A 254 4.63 1.25 0.70
C LEU A 254 5.55 0.41 -0.19
N THR A 255 5.74 0.86 -1.43
CA THR A 255 6.61 0.21 -2.41
C THR A 255 7.19 1.25 -3.36
N GLU A 256 8.26 0.90 -4.04
CA GLU A 256 8.79 1.65 -5.17
C GLU A 256 8.70 0.82 -6.46
N LEU A 257 8.76 1.51 -7.59
CA LEU A 257 8.80 0.89 -8.91
C LEU A 257 10.00 1.42 -9.69
N TRP A 258 10.85 0.50 -10.12
CA TRP A 258 12.01 0.78 -10.96
C TRP A 258 11.70 0.47 -12.43
N SER A 259 11.23 1.48 -13.19
CA SER A 259 10.76 1.32 -14.57
C SER A 259 11.70 0.57 -15.47
N ALA A 260 13.03 0.78 -15.33
CA ALA A 260 14.02 0.11 -16.16
C ALA A 260 14.09 -1.40 -15.91
N ALA A 261 13.91 -1.86 -14.65
CA ALA A 261 13.85 -3.29 -14.34
C ALA A 261 12.59 -3.93 -14.91
N HIS A 262 11.42 -3.30 -14.69
CA HIS A 262 10.13 -3.75 -15.25
C HIS A 262 10.14 -3.85 -16.77
N TYR A 263 10.77 -2.86 -17.45
CA TYR A 263 10.96 -2.91 -18.90
C TYR A 263 11.88 -4.06 -19.31
N ARG A 264 13.04 -4.21 -18.67
CA ARG A 264 14.01 -5.26 -19.00
C ARG A 264 13.38 -6.63 -18.86
N ASP A 265 12.61 -6.82 -17.83
CA ASP A 265 11.92 -8.08 -17.58
C ASP A 265 10.87 -8.37 -18.66
N ALA A 266 10.00 -7.43 -19.01
CA ALA A 266 9.07 -7.57 -20.13
C ALA A 266 9.76 -7.89 -21.48
N HIS A 267 11.01 -7.44 -21.64
CA HIS A 267 11.80 -7.58 -22.88
C HIS A 267 12.89 -8.68 -22.80
N ILE A 268 12.80 -9.59 -21.84
CA ILE A 268 13.72 -10.75 -21.67
C ILE A 268 15.18 -10.28 -21.53
N GLN A 269 15.39 -9.34 -20.64
CA GLN A 269 16.71 -8.78 -20.32
C GLN A 269 16.96 -8.90 -18.82
N VAL A 270 18.22 -9.12 -18.44
CA VAL A 270 18.63 -9.21 -17.03
C VAL A 270 18.80 -7.82 -16.43
N SER A 271 18.34 -7.64 -15.21
CA SER A 271 18.60 -6.46 -14.39
C SER A 271 19.75 -6.69 -13.42
N ASP A 272 20.64 -5.71 -13.30
CA ASP A 272 21.58 -5.65 -12.18
C ASP A 272 20.91 -4.92 -11.02
N TRP A 273 20.53 -5.67 -9.99
CA TRP A 273 19.79 -5.15 -8.84
C TRP A 273 20.65 -4.24 -7.96
N THR A 274 21.97 -4.23 -8.14
CA THR A 274 22.87 -3.28 -7.45
C THR A 274 22.73 -1.86 -8.00
N ASP A 275 22.19 -1.70 -9.22
CA ASP A 275 21.88 -0.42 -9.86
C ASP A 275 20.48 0.12 -9.52
N TYR A 276 19.84 -0.41 -8.47
CA TYR A 276 18.46 -0.08 -8.11
C TYR A 276 18.21 1.42 -8.02
N ALA A 277 17.34 1.91 -8.89
CA ALA A 277 17.01 3.33 -9.04
C ALA A 277 15.51 3.49 -9.34
N PRO A 278 14.64 3.50 -8.33
CA PRO A 278 13.21 3.59 -8.54
C PRO A 278 12.80 4.92 -9.17
N SER A 279 11.74 4.87 -9.95
CA SER A 279 11.19 6.00 -10.70
C SER A 279 9.85 6.47 -10.15
N PHE A 280 9.14 5.60 -9.45
CA PHE A 280 7.84 5.88 -8.81
C PHE A 280 7.84 5.34 -7.38
N TRP A 281 7.15 6.07 -6.48
CA TRP A 281 6.95 5.73 -5.09
C TRP A 281 5.45 5.62 -4.82
N LEU A 282 5.01 4.48 -4.31
CA LEU A 282 3.63 4.06 -4.36
C LEU A 282 3.03 3.81 -2.98
N LEU A 283 1.77 4.17 -2.81
CA LEU A 283 0.89 3.73 -1.74
C LEU A 283 -0.20 2.83 -2.34
N ASN A 284 -0.26 1.58 -1.89
CA ASN A 284 -1.19 0.59 -2.41
C ASN A 284 -1.12 0.42 -3.95
N GLY A 285 0.10 0.48 -4.49
CA GLY A 285 0.36 0.36 -5.91
C GLY A 285 0.03 1.60 -6.74
N ARG A 286 -0.30 2.73 -6.12
CA ARG A 286 -0.62 4.00 -6.79
C ARG A 286 0.34 5.11 -6.38
N GLY A 287 0.77 5.95 -7.33
CA GLY A 287 1.40 7.23 -7.06
C GLY A 287 0.36 8.36 -7.02
N TYR A 288 0.63 9.44 -6.28
CA TYR A 288 -0.22 10.64 -6.34
C TYR A 288 -0.23 11.24 -7.77
N PRO A 289 -1.37 11.73 -8.31
CA PRO A 289 -2.66 11.95 -7.64
C PRO A 289 -3.61 10.74 -7.63
N ASP A 290 -3.23 9.58 -8.14
CA ASP A 290 -4.12 8.43 -8.17
C ASP A 290 -4.37 7.81 -6.78
N THR A 291 -3.49 8.06 -5.83
CA THR A 291 -3.67 7.67 -4.41
C THR A 291 -4.96 8.20 -3.80
N VAL A 292 -5.42 9.39 -4.21
CA VAL A 292 -6.65 10.02 -3.68
C VAL A 292 -7.90 9.70 -4.50
N ALA A 293 -7.78 8.91 -5.57
CA ALA A 293 -8.94 8.39 -6.27
C ALA A 293 -9.69 7.41 -5.35
N PRO A 294 -10.97 7.65 -5.00
CA PRO A 294 -11.69 6.79 -4.06
C PRO A 294 -11.90 5.39 -4.62
N ASN A 295 -12.17 4.43 -3.75
CA ASN A 295 -12.62 3.12 -4.18
C ASN A 295 -13.91 3.24 -5.00
N GLY A 296 -14.02 2.46 -6.07
CA GLY A 296 -15.15 2.56 -7.01
C GLY A 296 -15.07 3.73 -7.98
N ASP A 297 -13.97 4.51 -7.98
CA ASP A 297 -13.66 5.44 -9.07
C ASP A 297 -13.72 4.67 -10.42
N PRO A 298 -14.31 5.24 -11.48
CA PRO A 298 -14.38 4.58 -12.80
C PRO A 298 -13.02 4.11 -13.32
N ARG A 299 -11.93 4.78 -12.97
CA ARG A 299 -10.58 4.37 -13.36
C ARG A 299 -10.12 3.05 -12.72
N SER A 300 -10.67 2.70 -11.55
CA SER A 300 -10.36 1.45 -10.84
C SER A 300 -11.37 0.32 -11.08
N THR A 301 -12.38 0.53 -11.93
CA THR A 301 -13.31 -0.50 -12.34
C THR A 301 -12.82 -1.27 -13.57
N ALA A 302 -13.49 -2.37 -13.93
CA ALA A 302 -13.13 -3.16 -15.11
C ALA A 302 -13.10 -2.28 -16.38
N GLY A 303 -11.99 -2.33 -17.10
CA GLY A 303 -11.72 -1.49 -18.27
C GLY A 303 -11.11 -0.11 -17.97
N GLY A 304 -11.04 0.31 -16.70
CA GLY A 304 -10.34 1.53 -16.30
C GLY A 304 -8.83 1.31 -16.14
N ARG A 305 -8.04 2.36 -16.30
CA ARG A 305 -6.57 2.27 -16.21
C ARG A 305 -6.05 1.79 -14.85
N LEU A 306 -6.78 2.02 -13.76
CA LEU A 306 -6.43 1.56 -12.40
C LEU A 306 -7.15 0.25 -12.01
N GLN A 307 -7.68 -0.52 -12.96
CA GLN A 307 -8.44 -1.73 -12.66
C GLN A 307 -7.64 -2.81 -11.90
N TYR A 308 -6.31 -2.79 -12.06
CA TYR A 308 -5.36 -3.68 -11.37
C TYR A 308 -4.62 -2.99 -10.23
N GLN A 309 -5.04 -1.79 -9.86
CA GLN A 309 -4.57 -0.99 -8.71
C GLN A 309 -5.81 -0.50 -7.93
N PRO A 310 -6.64 -1.42 -7.39
CA PRO A 310 -8.02 -1.08 -7.00
C PRO A 310 -8.11 -0.31 -5.67
N ILE A 311 -7.08 -0.36 -4.83
CA ILE A 311 -7.15 0.12 -3.44
C ILE A 311 -6.75 1.60 -3.37
N SER A 312 -7.67 2.43 -2.86
CA SER A 312 -7.42 3.84 -2.57
C SER A 312 -6.54 4.02 -1.34
N SER A 313 -5.77 5.08 -1.33
CA SER A 313 -5.04 5.56 -0.15
C SER A 313 -5.64 6.85 0.43
N LEU A 314 -6.79 7.33 -0.09
CA LEU A 314 -7.51 8.45 0.48
C LEU A 314 -8.03 8.09 1.88
N ILE A 315 -7.63 8.88 2.89
CA ILE A 315 -8.12 8.73 4.26
C ILE A 315 -9.32 9.65 4.46
N THR A 316 -10.42 9.12 4.99
CA THR A 316 -11.62 9.90 5.29
C THR A 316 -12.06 9.65 6.72
N CYS A 317 -12.38 10.71 7.47
CA CYS A 317 -12.96 10.58 8.81
C CYS A 317 -13.79 11.81 9.19
N ASN A 318 -14.61 11.67 10.22
CA ASN A 318 -15.25 12.80 10.88
C ASN A 318 -14.31 13.40 11.93
N VAL A 319 -14.45 14.70 12.20
CA VAL A 319 -13.72 15.36 13.28
C VAL A 319 -13.93 14.61 14.60
N GLY A 320 -12.82 14.32 15.30
CA GLY A 320 -12.83 13.61 16.59
C GLY A 320 -12.88 12.07 16.50
N GLU A 321 -13.08 11.48 15.31
CA GLU A 321 -12.90 10.04 15.12
C GLU A 321 -11.41 9.67 15.22
N THR A 322 -11.13 8.51 15.79
CA THR A 322 -9.76 7.93 15.79
C THR A 322 -9.61 7.03 14.59
N VAL A 323 -8.60 7.30 13.78
CA VAL A 323 -8.22 6.55 12.59
C VAL A 323 -7.00 5.69 12.91
N LEU A 324 -7.08 4.41 12.62
CA LEU A 324 -5.94 3.50 12.60
C LEU A 324 -5.31 3.51 11.20
N LEU A 325 -4.05 3.86 11.11
CA LEU A 325 -3.22 3.70 9.92
C LEU A 325 -2.31 2.48 10.12
N ARG A 326 -2.46 1.49 9.26
CA ARG A 326 -1.57 0.33 9.19
C ARG A 326 -0.58 0.56 8.06
N LEU A 327 0.67 0.78 8.41
CA LEU A 327 1.74 1.06 7.46
C LEU A 327 2.63 -0.17 7.35
N SER A 328 2.88 -0.62 6.13
CA SER A 328 3.80 -1.73 5.84
C SER A 328 4.68 -1.37 4.66
N ASN A 329 5.96 -1.68 4.73
CA ASN A 329 6.93 -1.39 3.69
C ASN A 329 7.54 -2.70 3.15
N LEU A 330 7.27 -3.03 1.90
CA LEU A 330 7.95 -4.08 1.14
C LEU A 330 8.68 -3.50 -0.08
N GLY A 331 8.91 -2.20 -0.08
CA GLY A 331 9.90 -1.56 -0.94
C GLY A 331 11.34 -1.82 -0.45
N TYR A 332 12.31 -1.26 -1.15
CA TYR A 332 13.74 -1.42 -0.84
C TYR A 332 14.34 -0.18 -0.18
N GLN A 333 13.54 0.87 -0.01
CA GLN A 333 13.96 2.13 0.61
C GLN A 333 13.26 2.36 1.95
N ASN A 334 13.92 3.13 2.82
CA ASN A 334 13.28 3.63 4.03
C ASN A 334 12.33 4.77 3.68
N HIS A 335 11.16 4.76 4.30
CA HIS A 335 10.16 5.82 4.15
C HIS A 335 9.90 6.52 5.49
N ALA A 336 9.74 7.84 5.44
CA ALA A 336 9.44 8.68 6.58
C ALA A 336 8.15 9.47 6.30
N LEU A 337 7.01 8.90 6.66
CA LEU A 337 5.71 9.49 6.40
C LEU A 337 5.38 10.59 7.40
N THR A 338 5.17 11.80 6.90
CA THR A 338 4.80 12.99 7.68
C THR A 338 3.33 13.32 7.43
N LEU A 339 2.59 13.56 8.51
CA LEU A 339 1.23 14.07 8.46
C LEU A 339 1.21 15.53 8.92
N ASP A 340 0.79 16.43 8.03
CA ASP A 340 0.77 17.85 8.31
C ASP A 340 -0.27 18.22 9.38
N ASN A 341 0.17 18.96 10.41
CA ASN A 341 -0.67 19.56 11.44
C ASN A 341 -1.56 18.58 12.24
N VAL A 342 -1.28 17.30 12.20
CA VAL A 342 -1.99 16.29 12.99
C VAL A 342 -0.97 15.35 13.62
N ASP A 343 -1.05 15.18 14.94
CA ASP A 343 -0.17 14.25 15.64
C ASP A 343 -0.53 12.79 15.32
N MET A 344 0.49 11.99 15.13
CA MET A 344 0.43 10.54 14.98
C MET A 344 0.91 9.87 16.26
N GLN A 345 0.17 8.89 16.75
CA GLN A 345 0.57 8.06 17.88
C GLN A 345 0.93 6.66 17.38
N VAL A 346 2.22 6.35 17.35
CA VAL A 346 2.70 4.99 17.04
C VAL A 346 2.41 4.11 18.24
N VAL A 347 1.56 3.10 18.05
CA VAL A 347 1.14 2.18 19.13
C VAL A 347 1.81 0.83 19.01
N ALA A 348 2.25 0.45 17.81
CA ALA A 348 2.91 -0.84 17.58
C ALA A 348 3.97 -0.76 16.48
N LYS A 349 4.91 -1.68 16.54
CA LYS A 349 5.95 -1.94 15.57
C LYS A 349 6.03 -3.45 15.30
N ASP A 350 6.05 -3.83 14.02
CA ASP A 350 6.21 -5.22 13.57
C ASP A 350 5.26 -6.19 14.33
N ALA A 351 3.96 -5.87 14.26
CA ALA A 351 2.89 -6.58 14.95
C ALA A 351 3.06 -6.71 16.48
N SER A 352 3.91 -5.88 17.09
CA SER A 352 4.18 -5.89 18.52
C SER A 352 3.72 -4.60 19.17
N LEU A 353 2.74 -4.69 20.07
CA LEU A 353 2.23 -3.55 20.84
C LEU A 353 3.35 -2.93 21.67
N LEU A 354 3.52 -1.61 21.59
CA LEU A 354 4.50 -0.85 22.38
C LEU A 354 4.03 -0.72 23.84
N ARG A 355 4.18 -1.80 24.58
CA ARG A 355 3.78 -1.89 25.99
C ARG A 355 4.91 -2.42 26.85
N GLY A 356 5.15 -1.78 27.98
CA GLY A 356 6.10 -2.21 29.00
C GLY A 356 5.64 -3.51 29.70
N ARG A 357 6.57 -4.22 30.30
CA ARG A 357 6.25 -5.43 31.09
C ARG A 357 5.40 -5.12 32.32
N ASP A 358 5.41 -3.87 32.78
CA ASP A 358 4.57 -3.34 33.87
C ASP A 358 3.16 -2.95 33.41
N GLY A 359 2.84 -3.11 32.10
CA GLY A 359 1.58 -2.75 31.51
C GLY A 359 1.50 -1.27 31.06
N SER A 360 2.56 -0.48 31.22
CA SER A 360 2.60 0.91 30.76
C SER A 360 2.61 0.99 29.23
N ASN A 361 1.92 1.99 28.67
CA ASN A 361 1.94 2.26 27.24
C ASN A 361 3.18 3.08 26.88
N ASN A 362 4.04 2.52 26.04
CA ASN A 362 5.26 3.16 25.53
C ASN A 362 5.03 3.75 24.12
N TYR A 363 3.83 4.26 23.89
CA TYR A 363 3.45 4.83 22.61
C TYR A 363 4.24 6.11 22.32
N LEU A 364 4.57 6.31 21.04
CA LEU A 364 5.34 7.48 20.61
C LEU A 364 4.41 8.46 19.88
N SER A 365 4.29 9.68 20.40
CA SER A 365 3.63 10.79 19.70
C SER A 365 4.66 11.51 18.82
N THR A 366 4.33 11.64 17.53
CA THR A 366 5.21 12.22 16.51
C THR A 366 4.40 12.77 15.35
N ASN A 367 5.00 13.61 14.50
CA ASN A 367 4.42 14.01 13.21
C ASN A 367 5.04 13.27 12.03
N THR A 368 6.02 12.40 12.27
CA THR A 368 6.71 11.64 11.22
C THR A 368 6.98 10.24 11.73
N VAL A 369 6.63 9.25 10.92
CA VAL A 369 6.78 7.82 11.22
C VAL A 369 7.71 7.18 10.20
N ASP A 370 8.81 6.62 10.68
CA ASP A 370 9.76 5.87 9.85
C ASP A 370 9.30 4.41 9.69
N VAL A 371 9.37 3.90 8.47
CA VAL A 371 9.05 2.50 8.14
C VAL A 371 10.14 1.98 7.20
N GLY A 372 11.01 1.12 7.71
CA GLY A 372 12.06 0.47 6.91
C GLY A 372 11.54 -0.71 6.08
N PRO A 373 12.31 -1.20 5.11
CA PRO A 373 12.00 -2.42 4.38
C PRO A 373 11.74 -3.60 5.31
N GLY A 374 10.64 -4.33 5.10
CA GLY A 374 10.22 -5.44 5.94
C GLY A 374 9.57 -5.02 7.27
N GLU A 375 9.39 -3.75 7.55
CA GLU A 375 8.81 -3.26 8.79
C GLU A 375 7.33 -2.87 8.64
N SER A 376 6.59 -2.93 9.75
CA SER A 376 5.24 -2.37 9.86
C SER A 376 5.10 -1.44 11.07
N ARG A 377 4.14 -0.51 10.98
CA ARG A 377 3.74 0.39 12.06
C ARG A 377 2.23 0.49 12.13
N ASP A 378 1.69 0.45 13.34
CA ASP A 378 0.30 0.80 13.60
C ASP A 378 0.24 2.14 14.31
N VAL A 379 -0.51 3.06 13.71
CA VAL A 379 -0.53 4.47 14.08
C VAL A 379 -1.96 4.94 14.29
N LEU A 380 -2.23 5.56 15.43
CA LEU A 380 -3.51 6.21 15.70
C LEU A 380 -3.43 7.71 15.42
N VAL A 381 -4.45 8.22 14.74
CA VAL A 381 -4.61 9.63 14.40
C VAL A 381 -6.01 10.09 14.82
N THR A 382 -6.11 11.21 15.55
CA THR A 382 -7.41 11.76 15.98
C THR A 382 -7.48 13.25 15.64
N PRO A 383 -7.91 13.59 14.39
CA PRO A 383 -8.00 14.98 13.96
C PRO A 383 -9.03 15.75 14.77
N ARG A 384 -8.69 16.96 15.20
CA ARG A 384 -9.55 17.84 16.03
C ARG A 384 -10.21 18.97 15.25
N VAL A 385 -9.80 19.16 13.99
CA VAL A 385 -10.33 20.20 13.11
C VAL A 385 -10.66 19.63 11.74
N GLU A 386 -11.66 20.21 11.10
CA GLU A 386 -12.04 19.88 9.73
C GLU A 386 -10.99 20.38 8.74
N GLY A 387 -10.86 19.72 7.60
CA GLY A 387 -9.95 20.13 6.54
C GLY A 387 -9.35 18.97 5.78
N GLU A 388 -8.37 19.30 4.95
CA GLU A 388 -7.55 18.34 4.21
C GLU A 388 -6.09 18.51 4.63
N PHE A 389 -5.49 17.39 5.02
CA PHE A 389 -4.12 17.31 5.53
C PHE A 389 -3.33 16.34 4.66
N LEU A 390 -2.10 16.71 4.30
CA LEU A 390 -1.25 15.85 3.49
C LEU A 390 -0.54 14.83 4.37
N LEU A 391 -0.59 13.57 3.95
CA LEU A 391 0.28 12.49 4.39
C LEU A 391 1.24 12.18 3.24
N TYR A 392 2.53 12.37 3.45
CA TYR A 392 3.54 12.26 2.39
C TYR A 392 4.89 11.80 2.93
N ASP A 393 5.72 11.25 2.04
CA ASP A 393 7.10 10.95 2.39
C ASP A 393 7.90 12.24 2.54
N ARG A 394 8.64 12.34 3.64
CA ARG A 394 9.47 13.49 3.95
C ARG A 394 10.67 13.67 3.03
N SER A 395 11.08 12.60 2.36
CA SER A 395 12.08 12.63 1.30
C SER A 395 11.45 13.21 0.04
N TYR A 396 11.60 14.50 -0.20
CA TYR A 396 10.96 15.18 -1.33
C TYR A 396 11.30 14.59 -2.70
N ALA A 397 12.40 13.88 -2.84
CA ALA A 397 12.73 13.13 -4.04
C ALA A 397 11.69 12.03 -4.35
N TYR A 398 10.99 11.53 -3.33
CA TYR A 398 9.96 10.49 -3.44
C TYR A 398 8.56 11.06 -3.77
N LEU A 399 8.45 12.38 -3.88
CA LEU A 399 7.22 13.09 -4.24
C LEU A 399 7.19 13.48 -5.72
N GLY A 400 7.77 12.65 -6.57
CA GLY A 400 7.78 12.80 -8.02
C GLY A 400 7.22 11.57 -8.72
N ASN A 401 6.77 11.76 -9.95
CA ASN A 401 6.38 10.65 -10.84
C ASN A 401 7.41 10.60 -11.97
N GLY A 402 8.43 9.74 -11.82
CA GLY A 402 9.48 9.57 -12.80
C GLY A 402 10.30 10.82 -13.14
N GLY A 403 10.39 11.80 -12.21
CA GLY A 403 11.07 13.09 -12.43
C GLY A 403 10.24 14.17 -13.11
N GLY A 404 8.95 13.91 -13.38
CA GLY A 404 8.02 14.88 -13.96
C GLY A 404 7.77 16.11 -13.07
N PRO A 405 7.25 17.20 -13.64
CA PRO A 405 6.93 18.41 -12.88
C PRO A 405 5.71 18.20 -11.98
N GLY A 406 5.72 18.87 -10.82
CA GLY A 406 4.60 18.85 -9.87
C GLY A 406 4.75 17.79 -8.79
N TRP A 407 3.72 17.69 -7.95
CA TRP A 407 3.66 16.71 -6.86
C TRP A 407 3.18 15.36 -7.38
N GLY A 408 3.80 14.29 -6.89
CA GLY A 408 3.52 12.91 -7.25
C GLY A 408 3.96 11.94 -6.16
N GLY A 409 4.21 10.70 -6.54
CA GLY A 409 4.84 9.69 -5.71
C GLY A 409 4.07 9.33 -4.43
N MET A 410 4.81 9.13 -3.34
CA MET A 410 4.29 8.64 -2.07
C MET A 410 3.61 9.75 -1.27
N MET A 411 2.43 10.12 -1.70
CA MET A 411 1.61 11.14 -1.06
C MET A 411 0.12 10.79 -1.12
N THR A 412 -0.63 11.14 -0.09
CA THR A 412 -2.10 11.05 -0.04
C THR A 412 -2.69 12.15 0.84
N VAL A 413 -4.01 12.12 1.03
CA VAL A 413 -4.78 13.13 1.77
C VAL A 413 -5.56 12.47 2.89
N LEU A 414 -5.47 13.05 4.09
CA LEU A 414 -6.45 12.87 5.17
C LEU A 414 -7.52 13.96 5.03
N ARG A 415 -8.75 13.53 4.72
CA ARG A 415 -9.91 14.40 4.58
C ARG A 415 -10.80 14.28 5.81
N VAL A 416 -10.91 15.35 6.58
CA VAL A 416 -11.68 15.41 7.83
C VAL A 416 -12.94 16.24 7.59
N GLY A 417 -14.08 15.58 7.62
CA GLY A 417 -15.40 16.23 7.53
C GLY A 417 -16.00 16.58 8.89
N PRO A 418 -17.06 17.43 8.91
CA PRO A 418 -17.89 17.62 10.08
C PRO A 418 -18.42 16.30 10.65
N ALA A 419 -18.79 16.29 11.92
CA ALA A 419 -19.40 15.12 12.56
C ALA A 419 -20.61 14.62 11.75
N GLY A 420 -20.63 13.34 11.43
CA GLY A 420 -21.71 12.69 10.66
C GLY A 420 -21.61 12.83 9.12
N THR A 421 -20.57 13.43 8.59
CA THR A 421 -20.31 13.49 7.14
C THR A 421 -20.10 12.10 6.55
N TYR A 422 -19.30 11.29 7.22
CA TYR A 422 -19.02 9.90 6.83
C TYR A 422 -19.76 8.94 7.76
N GLY A 423 -20.52 8.02 7.18
CA GLY A 423 -21.15 6.93 7.92
C GLY A 423 -20.11 5.97 8.53
N PRO A 424 -20.54 5.01 9.37
CA PRO A 424 -19.64 3.99 9.92
C PRO A 424 -18.90 3.24 8.81
N GLN A 425 -17.58 3.11 8.97
CA GLN A 425 -16.78 2.33 8.03
C GLN A 425 -17.05 0.84 8.18
N THR A 426 -17.24 0.15 7.07
CA THR A 426 -17.49 -1.30 7.02
C THR A 426 -16.31 -2.10 6.48
N GLU A 427 -15.47 -1.47 5.67
CA GLU A 427 -14.28 -2.07 5.06
C GLU A 427 -13.10 -1.11 5.22
N PRO A 428 -11.86 -1.60 5.39
CA PRO A 428 -10.67 -0.74 5.37
C PRO A 428 -10.60 0.10 4.08
N ASN A 429 -9.96 1.25 4.14
CA ASN A 429 -9.74 2.13 2.99
C ASN A 429 -11.03 2.59 2.27
N THR A 430 -12.16 2.75 3.01
CA THR A 430 -13.42 3.23 2.43
C THR A 430 -13.95 4.49 3.10
#